data_270ef44e45f56eb36f4b419351c813bf
#
_entry.id   270ef44e45f56eb36f4b419351c813bf
#
_cell.length_a   1.000
_cell.length_b   1.000
_cell.length_c   1.000
_cell.angle_alpha   90.00
_cell.angle_beta   90.00
_cell.angle_gamma   90.00
#
_symmetry.space_group_name_H-M   'P 1'
#
loop_
_entity.id
_entity.type
_entity.pdbx_description
1 polymer ?
#
loop_
_entity_poly.entity_id
_entity_poly.type
_entity_poly.pdbx_seq_one_letter_code
_entity_poly.pdbx_strand_id
1 'polypeptide(L)'
;IHLESLKMNTSQENFGTKDSDKLIKKMEASFQKQAKQVELFLNHEKKWTGKKILCGDFNNTAFSWVYKELSKNKQDAFKVAGKGLGKTFNYWYPLRIDFILTDSNFDINNFKTFNVPYSDHYPISARINLNQ
;
A
#
# COMPACT_ATOMS: atom_id res chain seq x y z
N ILE A 1 -2.30 -1.99 8.57
CA ILE A 1 -3.66 -1.93 7.98
C ILE A 1 -3.76 -2.80 6.74
N HIS A 2 -4.98 -3.20 6.39
CA HIS A 2 -5.27 -3.91 5.14
C HIS A 2 -6.52 -3.26 4.55
N LEU A 3 -6.38 -2.63 3.40
CA LEU A 3 -7.50 -1.94 2.75
C LEU A 3 -8.24 -2.87 1.78
N GLU A 4 -9.47 -2.49 1.40
CA GLU A 4 -10.28 -3.23 0.45
C GLU A 4 -9.51 -3.53 -0.84
N SER A 5 -9.55 -4.79 -1.28
CA SER A 5 -8.92 -5.23 -2.53
C SER A 5 -9.70 -4.72 -3.75
N LEU A 6 -8.98 -4.38 -4.80
CA LEU A 6 -9.58 -3.96 -6.07
C LEU A 6 -10.27 -5.10 -6.82
N LYS A 7 -10.12 -6.37 -6.39
CA LYS A 7 -10.75 -7.60 -6.95
C LYS A 7 -10.74 -7.65 -8.49
N MET A 8 -9.60 -7.36 -9.08
CA MET A 8 -9.41 -7.51 -10.52
C MET A 8 -9.13 -8.98 -10.85
N ASN A 9 -10.15 -9.74 -11.25
CA ASN A 9 -9.97 -11.06 -11.84
C ASN A 9 -9.53 -10.92 -13.30
N THR A 10 -8.23 -10.86 -13.53
CA THR A 10 -7.64 -10.70 -14.87
C THR A 10 -7.63 -12.00 -15.70
N SER A 11 -8.05 -13.13 -15.14
CA SER A 11 -7.93 -14.44 -15.80
C SER A 11 -9.14 -14.90 -16.62
N GLN A 12 -10.26 -14.15 -16.68
CA GLN A 12 -11.49 -14.58 -17.37
C GLN A 12 -12.28 -13.48 -18.08
N GLU A 13 -11.78 -12.28 -18.22
CA GLU A 13 -12.56 -11.22 -18.88
C GLU A 13 -12.18 -11.09 -20.35
N ASN A 14 -13.00 -11.68 -21.23
CA ASN A 14 -13.06 -11.26 -22.63
C ASN A 14 -13.43 -9.77 -22.66
N PHE A 15 -12.56 -8.93 -23.22
CA PHE A 15 -12.73 -7.48 -23.31
C PHE A 15 -13.89 -7.08 -24.25
N GLY A 16 -15.12 -7.37 -23.84
CA GLY A 16 -16.33 -6.83 -24.46
C GLY A 16 -16.74 -5.52 -23.78
N THR A 17 -17.32 -4.58 -24.52
CA THR A 17 -17.72 -3.25 -24.01
C THR A 17 -18.63 -3.32 -22.76
N LYS A 18 -19.51 -4.33 -22.68
CA LYS A 18 -20.40 -4.53 -21.50
C LYS A 18 -19.65 -4.99 -20.24
N ASP A 19 -18.51 -5.66 -20.40
CA ASP A 19 -17.71 -6.11 -19.26
C ASP A 19 -16.81 -5.00 -18.72
N SER A 20 -16.41 -4.05 -19.58
CA SER A 20 -15.66 -2.86 -19.17
C SER A 20 -16.47 -1.98 -18.22
N ASP A 21 -17.76 -1.75 -18.47
CA ASP A 21 -18.62 -0.95 -17.58
C ASP A 21 -18.80 -1.60 -16.19
N LYS A 22 -18.93 -2.93 -16.17
CA LYS A 22 -19.00 -3.66 -14.90
C LYS A 22 -17.70 -3.59 -14.12
N LEU A 23 -16.56 -3.68 -14.80
CA LEU A 23 -15.25 -3.57 -14.19
C LEU A 23 -15.04 -2.18 -13.61
N ILE A 24 -15.35 -1.13 -14.37
CA ILE A 24 -15.28 0.26 -13.89
C ILE A 24 -16.12 0.45 -12.63
N LYS A 25 -17.37 0.00 -12.62
CA LYS A 25 -18.25 0.10 -11.44
C LYS A 25 -17.71 -0.65 -10.21
N LYS A 26 -17.10 -1.84 -10.41
CA LYS A 26 -16.46 -2.58 -9.33
C LYS A 26 -15.24 -1.81 -8.77
N MET A 27 -14.43 -1.25 -9.66
CA MET A 27 -13.28 -0.43 -9.25
C MET A 27 -13.71 0.82 -8.49
N GLU A 28 -14.72 1.54 -8.99
CA GLU A 28 -15.28 2.71 -8.30
C GLU A 28 -15.80 2.35 -6.90
N ALA A 29 -16.54 1.26 -6.77
CA ALA A 29 -17.03 0.79 -5.47
C ALA A 29 -15.88 0.43 -4.51
N SER A 30 -14.80 -0.20 -5.01
CA SER A 30 -13.62 -0.50 -4.21
C SER A 30 -12.88 0.76 -3.79
N PHE A 31 -12.71 1.74 -4.69
CA PHE A 31 -12.10 3.01 -4.35
C PHE A 31 -12.90 3.81 -3.32
N GLN A 32 -14.24 3.81 -3.42
CA GLN A 32 -15.08 4.44 -2.42
C GLN A 32 -14.95 3.79 -1.03
N LYS A 33 -14.85 2.45 -0.99
CA LYS A 33 -14.59 1.73 0.27
C LYS A 33 -13.21 2.07 0.83
N GLN A 34 -12.18 2.04 0.01
CA GLN A 34 -10.84 2.44 0.42
C GLN A 34 -10.80 3.87 0.97
N ALA A 35 -11.48 4.82 0.30
CA ALA A 35 -11.55 6.19 0.77
C ALA A 35 -12.16 6.30 2.17
N LYS A 36 -13.28 5.61 2.43
CA LYS A 36 -13.89 5.55 3.76
C LYS A 36 -12.98 4.91 4.81
N GLN A 37 -12.28 3.83 4.45
CA GLN A 37 -11.33 3.16 5.34
C GLN A 37 -10.16 4.08 5.69
N VAL A 38 -9.61 4.80 4.72
CA VAL A 38 -8.55 5.80 4.92
C VAL A 38 -9.03 6.93 5.84
N GLU A 39 -10.23 7.46 5.60
CA GLU A 39 -10.80 8.52 6.45
C GLU A 39 -10.97 8.05 7.91
N LEU A 40 -11.53 6.87 8.12
CA LEU A 40 -11.66 6.27 9.45
C LEU A 40 -10.31 6.10 10.13
N PHE A 41 -9.32 5.58 9.41
CA PHE A 41 -7.96 5.41 9.93
C PHE A 41 -7.34 6.75 10.31
N LEU A 42 -7.38 7.76 9.43
CA LEU A 42 -6.81 9.08 9.68
C LEU A 42 -7.50 9.79 10.86
N ASN A 43 -8.81 9.63 11.02
CA ASN A 43 -9.54 10.17 12.16
C ASN A 43 -9.15 9.48 13.48
N HIS A 44 -8.84 8.19 13.44
CA HIS A 44 -8.29 7.48 14.59
C HIS A 44 -6.85 7.92 14.87
N GLU A 45 -6.00 8.00 13.83
CA GLU A 45 -4.60 8.39 13.93
C GLU A 45 -4.41 9.79 14.53
N LYS A 46 -5.29 10.74 14.21
CA LYS A 46 -5.26 12.12 14.77
C LYS A 46 -5.36 12.16 16.31
N LYS A 47 -5.97 11.15 16.91
CA LYS A 47 -6.12 11.05 18.36
C LYS A 47 -4.87 10.53 19.07
N TRP A 48 -3.93 9.97 18.31
CA TRP A 48 -2.70 9.42 18.83
C TRP A 48 -1.59 10.46 18.79
N THR A 49 -0.99 10.73 19.95
CA THR A 49 0.09 11.73 20.11
C THR A 49 1.50 11.12 20.10
N GLY A 50 1.60 9.78 20.18
CA GLY A 50 2.87 9.05 20.13
C GLY A 50 3.44 8.97 18.72
N LYS A 51 4.69 8.52 18.63
CA LYS A 51 5.38 8.25 17.37
C LYS A 51 4.75 7.07 16.65
N LYS A 52 4.69 7.12 15.31
CA LYS A 52 3.89 6.18 14.52
C LYS A 52 4.71 5.48 13.46
N ILE A 53 4.44 4.19 13.33
CA ILE A 53 4.84 3.35 12.21
C ILE A 53 3.57 2.72 11.66
N LEU A 54 3.29 2.96 10.39
CA LEU A 54 2.14 2.41 9.68
C LEU A 54 2.61 1.36 8.69
N CYS A 55 2.20 0.11 8.90
CA CYS A 55 2.51 -1.00 8.01
C CYS A 55 1.22 -1.60 7.45
N GLY A 56 1.25 -2.04 6.20
CA GLY A 56 0.14 -2.80 5.65
C GLY A 56 0.06 -2.87 4.15
N ASP A 57 -0.89 -3.68 3.71
CA ASP A 57 -1.34 -3.77 2.34
C ASP A 57 -2.38 -2.67 2.07
N PHE A 58 -2.04 -1.74 1.19
CA PHE A 58 -2.96 -0.67 0.79
C PHE A 58 -3.84 -1.08 -0.39
N ASN A 59 -3.59 -2.27 -0.96
CA ASN A 59 -4.25 -2.74 -2.18
C ASN A 59 -4.31 -1.68 -3.30
N ASN A 60 -3.32 -0.78 -3.29
CA ASN A 60 -3.20 0.32 -4.23
C ASN A 60 -1.74 0.76 -4.35
N THR A 61 -1.39 1.36 -5.48
CA THR A 61 0.00 1.73 -5.77
C THR A 61 0.43 3.03 -5.09
N ALA A 62 1.75 3.29 -5.10
CA ALA A 62 2.34 4.54 -4.61
C ALA A 62 1.92 5.80 -5.41
N PHE A 63 1.18 5.65 -6.49
CA PHE A 63 0.63 6.75 -7.29
C PHE A 63 -0.82 7.08 -6.94
N SER A 64 -1.45 6.28 -6.08
CA SER A 64 -2.86 6.41 -5.71
C SER A 64 -3.11 7.55 -4.73
N TRP A 65 -4.36 8.01 -4.71
CA TRP A 65 -4.86 8.93 -3.68
C TRP A 65 -4.71 8.33 -2.28
N VAL A 66 -5.01 7.05 -2.12
CA VAL A 66 -4.88 6.30 -0.86
C VAL A 66 -3.46 6.43 -0.29
N TYR A 67 -2.46 6.11 -1.09
CA TYR A 67 -1.07 6.24 -0.69
C TYR A 67 -0.71 7.70 -0.35
N LYS A 68 -1.15 8.65 -1.17
CA LYS A 68 -0.89 10.08 -0.94
C LYS A 68 -1.44 10.54 0.41
N GLU A 69 -2.66 10.14 0.75
CA GLU A 69 -3.27 10.54 2.03
C GLU A 69 -2.57 9.88 3.23
N LEU A 70 -2.31 8.57 3.18
CA LEU A 70 -1.68 7.83 4.26
C LEU A 70 -0.19 8.20 4.47
N SER A 71 0.50 8.64 3.42
CA SER A 71 1.92 9.04 3.48
C SER A 71 2.15 10.51 3.82
N LYS A 72 1.10 11.31 4.00
CA LYS A 72 1.25 12.72 4.43
C LYS A 72 2.02 12.81 5.74
N ASN A 73 3.07 13.64 5.74
CA ASN A 73 3.95 13.86 6.89
C ASN A 73 4.66 12.58 7.39
N LYS A 74 4.78 11.55 6.54
CA LYS A 74 5.47 10.29 6.84
C LYS A 74 6.57 10.03 5.82
N GLN A 75 7.58 9.31 6.25
CA GLN A 75 8.62 8.75 5.40
C GLN A 75 8.18 7.37 4.90
N ASP A 76 8.35 7.10 3.62
CA ASP A 76 8.19 5.76 3.05
C ASP A 76 9.53 5.02 3.12
N ALA A 77 9.58 3.93 3.86
CA ALA A 77 10.80 3.17 4.09
C ALA A 77 11.47 2.70 2.77
N PHE A 78 10.67 2.34 1.76
CA PHE A 78 11.21 2.00 0.46
C PHE A 78 11.85 3.21 -0.25
N LYS A 79 11.22 4.38 -0.18
CA LYS A 79 11.79 5.60 -0.81
C LYS A 79 13.09 6.04 -0.15
N VAL A 80 13.23 5.81 1.15
CA VAL A 80 14.42 6.20 1.93
C VAL A 80 15.56 5.20 1.73
N ALA A 81 15.30 3.90 1.83
CA ALA A 81 16.35 2.88 1.92
C ALA A 81 16.14 1.67 0.97
N GLY A 82 15.12 1.70 0.13
CA GLY A 82 14.84 0.64 -0.83
C GLY A 82 15.70 0.74 -2.09
N LYS A 83 15.78 -0.37 -2.82
CA LYS A 83 16.46 -0.47 -4.11
C LYS A 83 15.57 -1.17 -5.14
N GLY A 84 15.77 -0.84 -6.41
CA GLY A 84 15.05 -1.44 -7.53
C GLY A 84 13.60 -0.95 -7.62
N LEU A 85 12.68 -1.83 -8.02
CA LEU A 85 11.27 -1.49 -8.27
C LEU A 85 10.37 -1.64 -7.05
N GLY A 86 10.84 -2.27 -5.98
CA GLY A 86 10.08 -2.47 -4.74
C GLY A 86 8.85 -3.36 -4.89
N LYS A 87 8.87 -4.30 -5.84
CA LYS A 87 7.74 -5.22 -6.07
C LYS A 87 7.38 -5.96 -4.79
N THR A 88 6.12 -5.85 -4.36
CA THR A 88 5.59 -6.54 -3.17
C THR A 88 4.46 -7.51 -3.49
N PHE A 89 3.96 -7.52 -4.72
CA PHE A 89 2.90 -8.41 -5.16
C PHE A 89 3.33 -9.22 -6.39
N ASN A 90 3.05 -10.52 -6.39
CA ASN A 90 3.42 -11.43 -7.48
C ASN A 90 2.47 -11.30 -8.67
N TYR A 91 2.69 -10.30 -9.47
CA TYR A 91 1.95 -10.01 -10.68
C TYR A 91 2.91 -9.90 -11.88
N TRP A 92 2.41 -9.99 -13.11
CA TRP A 92 3.25 -9.85 -14.32
C TRP A 92 3.95 -8.50 -14.40
N TYR A 93 3.34 -7.46 -13.84
CA TYR A 93 3.90 -6.12 -13.72
C TYR A 93 4.40 -5.88 -12.27
N PRO A 94 5.51 -5.16 -12.05
CA PRO A 94 6.02 -4.92 -10.70
C PRO A 94 5.12 -3.94 -9.94
N LEU A 95 4.29 -4.48 -9.07
CA LEU A 95 3.42 -3.72 -8.19
C LEU A 95 3.99 -3.64 -6.78
N ARG A 96 3.98 -2.43 -6.22
CA ARG A 96 4.24 -2.16 -4.81
C ARG A 96 2.96 -1.66 -4.17
N ILE A 97 2.33 -2.50 -3.38
CA ILE A 97 1.05 -2.27 -2.72
C ILE A 97 1.13 -2.43 -1.21
N ASP A 98 2.25 -2.97 -0.71
CA ASP A 98 2.59 -3.08 0.69
C ASP A 98 3.59 -1.98 1.08
N PHE A 99 3.38 -1.35 2.22
CA PHE A 99 4.13 -0.18 2.65
C PHE A 99 4.53 -0.24 4.11
N ILE A 100 5.67 0.38 4.43
CA ILE A 100 6.10 0.73 5.78
C ILE A 100 6.32 2.25 5.77
N LEU A 101 5.46 2.98 6.46
CA LEU A 101 5.51 4.43 6.60
C LEU A 101 5.82 4.79 8.05
N THR A 102 6.68 5.78 8.27
CA THR A 102 7.06 6.23 9.62
C THR A 102 6.96 7.74 9.75
N ASP A 103 6.77 8.22 10.96
CA ASP A 103 6.97 9.64 11.25
C ASP A 103 8.42 10.04 10.95
N SER A 104 8.66 11.35 10.75
CA SER A 104 9.97 11.91 10.35
C SER A 104 11.07 11.78 11.41
N ASN A 105 10.72 11.46 12.64
CA ASN A 105 11.66 11.27 13.75
C ASN A 105 12.25 9.84 13.87
N PHE A 106 12.05 9.04 12.83
CA PHE A 106 12.69 7.74 12.71
C PHE A 106 13.76 7.79 11.62
N ASP A 107 14.92 7.17 11.88
CA ASP A 107 15.93 6.88 10.87
C ASP A 107 15.68 5.53 10.25
N ILE A 108 15.56 5.50 8.93
CA ILE A 108 15.34 4.27 8.17
C ILE A 108 16.67 3.90 7.50
N ASN A 109 17.28 2.79 7.96
CA ASN A 109 18.62 2.40 7.56
C ASN A 109 18.67 1.25 6.55
N ASN A 110 17.59 0.51 6.39
CA ASN A 110 17.53 -0.62 5.47
C ASN A 110 16.10 -0.91 5.06
N PHE A 111 15.91 -1.38 3.84
CA PHE A 111 14.65 -1.93 3.36
C PHE A 111 14.93 -3.16 2.51
N LYS A 112 14.17 -4.23 2.72
CA LYS A 112 14.27 -5.47 1.93
C LYS A 112 12.90 -5.98 1.54
N THR A 113 12.80 -6.51 0.34
CA THR A 113 11.70 -7.35 -0.12
C THR A 113 12.23 -8.78 -0.23
N PHE A 114 11.48 -9.76 0.28
CA PHE A 114 11.86 -11.16 0.27
C PHE A 114 11.06 -11.90 -0.80
N ASN A 115 11.73 -12.31 -1.87
CA ASN A 115 11.11 -13.12 -2.92
C ASN A 115 11.04 -14.58 -2.48
N VAL A 116 9.95 -14.94 -1.78
CA VAL A 116 9.69 -16.29 -1.27
C VAL A 116 8.34 -16.79 -1.76
N PRO A 117 8.19 -18.10 -2.09
CA PRO A 117 7.00 -18.63 -2.78
C PRO A 117 5.88 -19.07 -1.82
N TYR A 118 5.72 -18.41 -0.67
CA TYR A 118 4.72 -18.81 0.34
C TYR A 118 3.41 -18.03 0.24
N SER A 119 3.38 -16.96 -0.55
CA SER A 119 2.23 -16.08 -0.75
C SER A 119 2.35 -15.39 -2.10
N ASP A 120 1.28 -14.83 -2.61
CA ASP A 120 1.25 -13.88 -3.71
C ASP A 120 1.78 -12.49 -3.30
N HIS A 121 1.92 -12.22 -1.99
CA HIS A 121 2.65 -11.08 -1.48
C HIS A 121 4.07 -11.44 -1.04
N TYR A 122 5.02 -10.57 -1.34
CA TYR A 122 6.40 -10.67 -0.88
C TYR A 122 6.57 -9.93 0.45
N PRO A 123 7.02 -10.60 1.51
CA PRO A 123 7.30 -9.93 2.77
C PRO A 123 8.29 -8.78 2.59
N ILE A 124 8.04 -7.68 3.29
CA ILE A 124 8.92 -6.52 3.35
C ILE A 124 9.41 -6.29 4.77
N SER A 125 10.62 -5.79 4.91
CA SER A 125 11.16 -5.36 6.19
C SER A 125 11.93 -4.05 6.08
N ALA A 126 11.92 -3.27 7.16
CA ALA A 126 12.77 -2.09 7.32
C ALA A 126 13.46 -2.13 8.67
N ARG A 127 14.71 -1.65 8.72
CA ARG A 127 15.40 -1.36 9.97
C ARG A 127 15.17 0.10 10.30
N ILE A 128 14.58 0.34 11.45
CA ILE A 128 14.13 1.66 11.87
C ILE A 128 14.69 1.93 13.25
N ASN A 129 15.39 3.06 13.42
CA ASN A 129 15.86 3.56 14.70
C ASN A 129 15.05 4.79 15.08
N LEU A 130 14.78 4.91 16.37
CA LEU A 130 14.14 6.10 16.90
C LEU A 130 15.22 7.13 17.23
N ASN A 131 15.16 8.29 16.64
CA ASN A 131 16.00 9.42 17.03
C ASN A 131 15.54 9.95 18.39
N GLN A 132 16.48 9.99 19.33
CA GLN A 132 16.27 10.54 20.67
C GLN A 132 16.13 12.07 20.62
#